data_ada68a3c4f7eafdee117f2119740ca6f
#
_entry.id   ada68a3c4f7eafdee117f2119740ca6f
#
_cell.length_a   1.000
_cell.length_b   1.000
_cell.length_c   1.000
_cell.angle_alpha   90.00
_cell.angle_beta   90.00
_cell.angle_gamma   90.00
#
_symmetry.space_group_name_H-M   'P 1'
#
loop_
_entity.id
_entity.type
_entity.pdbx_description
1 polymer ?
#
loop_
_entity_poly.entity_id
_entity_poly.type
_entity_poly.pdbx_seq_one_letter_code
_entity_poly.pdbx_strand_id
1 'polypeptide(L)'
;MADYRITKDILNIKVQNINSQLELTAHKFVLNYAYEGVRLCRETNECGGLQDISERMTKKEMAKVLDAMYNAVIAARMFAAEK
;
A
#
# COMPACT_ATOMS: atom_id res chain seq x y z
N MET A 1 -18.23 -18.36 -12.92
CA MET A 1 -17.01 -17.59 -12.71
C MET A 1 -16.80 -17.33 -11.21
N ALA A 2 -15.63 -17.64 -10.74
CA ALA A 2 -15.35 -17.42 -9.33
C ALA A 2 -15.23 -15.91 -9.05
N ASP A 3 -15.95 -15.46 -8.04
CA ASP A 3 -15.82 -14.08 -7.60
C ASP A 3 -14.46 -13.91 -6.92
N TYR A 4 -13.65 -13.07 -7.49
CA TYR A 4 -12.36 -12.78 -6.92
C TYR A 4 -12.55 -11.86 -5.71
N ARG A 5 -12.41 -12.45 -4.52
CA ARG A 5 -12.61 -11.69 -3.29
C ARG A 5 -11.29 -11.15 -2.78
N ILE A 6 -11.22 -9.84 -2.61
CA ILE A 6 -10.04 -9.20 -2.04
C ILE A 6 -10.13 -9.28 -0.52
N THR A 7 -9.15 -9.91 0.08
CA THR A 7 -9.09 -10.09 1.54
C THR A 7 -8.04 -9.15 2.14
N LYS A 8 -8.07 -9.02 3.47
CA LYS A 8 -7.04 -8.26 4.19
C LYS A 8 -5.65 -8.81 3.92
N ASP A 9 -5.53 -10.14 3.84
CA ASP A 9 -4.24 -10.76 3.59
C ASP A 9 -3.67 -10.36 2.24
N ILE A 10 -4.50 -10.32 1.21
CA ILE A 10 -4.08 -9.88 -0.12
C ILE A 10 -3.59 -8.45 -0.08
N LEU A 11 -4.34 -7.55 0.58
CA LEU A 11 -3.97 -6.15 0.69
C LEU A 11 -2.67 -5.98 1.47
N ASN A 12 -2.50 -6.72 2.56
CA ASN A 12 -1.29 -6.64 3.37
C ASN A 12 -0.06 -7.09 2.57
N ILE A 13 -0.20 -8.14 1.77
CA ILE A 13 0.89 -8.61 0.91
C ILE A 13 1.27 -7.52 -0.10
N LYS A 14 0.29 -6.86 -0.70
CA LYS A 14 0.55 -5.78 -1.65
C LYS A 14 1.31 -4.62 -1.00
N VAL A 15 0.92 -4.23 0.21
CA VAL A 15 1.61 -3.17 0.94
C VAL A 15 3.03 -3.59 1.32
N GLN A 16 3.21 -4.83 1.77
CA GLN A 16 4.53 -5.35 2.10
C GLN A 16 5.45 -5.34 0.88
N ASN A 17 4.92 -5.68 -0.28
CA ASN A 17 5.70 -5.67 -1.51
C ASN A 17 6.16 -4.24 -1.85
N ILE A 18 5.30 -3.25 -1.66
CA ILE A 18 5.67 -1.85 -1.90
C ILE A 18 6.77 -1.42 -0.92
N ASN A 19 6.57 -1.69 0.38
CA ASN A 19 7.58 -1.35 1.39
C ASN A 19 8.92 -2.03 1.09
N SER A 20 8.88 -3.26 0.65
CA SER A 20 10.08 -4.02 0.32
C SER A 20 10.81 -3.43 -0.88
N GLN A 21 10.06 -3.05 -1.92
CA GLN A 21 10.66 -2.44 -3.11
C GLN A 21 11.32 -1.09 -2.79
N LEU A 22 10.74 -0.34 -1.87
CA LEU A 22 11.30 0.93 -1.44
C LEU A 22 12.34 0.77 -0.34
N GLU A 23 12.56 -0.46 0.14
CA GLU A 23 13.52 -0.80 1.20
C GLU A 23 13.27 0.00 2.47
N LEU A 24 11.98 0.20 2.79
CA LEU A 24 11.61 0.99 3.96
C LEU A 24 11.77 0.17 5.24
N THR A 25 12.53 0.69 6.18
CA THR A 25 12.67 0.14 7.52
C THR A 25 11.94 1.00 8.55
N ALA A 26 11.64 2.25 8.19
CA ALA A 26 10.87 3.17 8.99
C ALA A 26 9.95 3.94 8.06
N HIS A 27 8.92 4.58 8.60
CA HIS A 27 7.95 5.32 7.82
C HIS A 27 7.28 4.46 6.75
N LYS A 28 6.98 3.22 7.11
CA LYS A 28 6.37 2.25 6.20
C LYS A 28 4.93 2.62 5.90
N PHE A 29 4.47 2.18 4.74
CA PHE A 29 3.05 2.24 4.44
C PHE A 29 2.32 1.14 5.21
N VAL A 30 1.16 1.49 5.76
CA VAL A 30 0.32 0.56 6.51
C VAL A 30 -1.13 0.79 6.11
N LEU A 31 -1.96 -0.21 6.35
CA LEU A 31 -3.39 -0.12 6.07
C LEU A 31 -4.16 -0.01 7.38
N ASN A 32 -5.06 0.94 7.43
CA ASN A 32 -5.97 1.10 8.55
C ASN A 32 -7.33 0.56 8.16
N TYR A 33 -7.77 -0.49 8.84
CA TYR A 33 -9.06 -1.14 8.59
C TYR A 33 -10.10 -0.62 9.57
N ALA A 34 -11.26 -0.31 9.06
CA ALA A 34 -12.37 0.11 9.88
C ALA A 34 -13.67 -0.38 9.25
N TYR A 35 -14.75 -0.21 9.98
CA TYR A 35 -16.07 -0.64 9.52
C TYR A 35 -16.42 -0.08 8.15
N GLU A 36 -16.01 1.15 7.89
CA GLU A 36 -16.35 1.86 6.65
C GLU A 36 -15.42 1.56 5.48
N GLY A 37 -14.41 0.73 5.69
CA GLY A 37 -13.48 0.38 4.63
C GLY A 37 -12.03 0.44 5.08
N VAL A 38 -11.13 0.62 4.13
CA VAL A 38 -9.71 0.61 4.39
C VAL A 38 -9.07 1.91 3.89
N ARG A 39 -8.10 2.40 4.64
CA ARG A 39 -7.37 3.62 4.33
C ARG A 39 -5.88 3.32 4.28
N LEU A 40 -5.19 3.88 3.29
CA LEU A 40 -3.75 3.78 3.21
C LEU A 40 -3.13 4.90 4.04
N CYS A 41 -2.21 4.52 4.91
CA CYS A 41 -1.53 5.45 5.81
C CYS A 41 -0.03 5.24 5.72
N ARG A 42 0.71 6.15 6.29
CA ARG A 42 2.16 6.07 6.39
C ARG A 42 2.58 6.40 7.82
N GLU A 43 3.51 5.65 8.35
CA GLU A 43 4.07 5.93 9.67
C GLU A 43 4.88 7.23 9.61
N THR A 44 4.61 8.16 10.52
CA THR A 44 5.26 9.47 10.51
C THR A 44 6.34 9.62 11.57
N ASN A 45 6.28 8.80 12.64
CA ASN A 45 7.26 8.86 13.69
C ASN A 45 7.34 7.55 14.44
N GLU A 46 8.30 7.45 15.36
CA GLU A 46 8.54 6.24 16.13
C GLU A 46 7.48 5.98 17.18
N CYS A 47 6.64 6.96 17.46
CA CYS A 47 5.60 6.85 18.47
C CYS A 47 4.26 6.37 17.91
N GLY A 48 4.26 5.86 16.69
CA GLY A 48 3.08 5.30 16.09
C GLY A 48 2.13 6.30 15.43
N GLY A 49 2.62 7.52 15.17
CA GLY A 49 1.84 8.50 14.42
C GLY A 49 1.60 8.02 12.99
N LEU A 50 0.42 8.31 12.45
CA LEU A 50 0.08 7.92 11.10
C LEU A 50 -0.38 9.15 10.31
N GLN A 51 0.06 9.20 9.06
CA GLN A 51 -0.40 10.20 8.11
C GLN A 51 -1.31 9.51 7.10
N ASP A 52 -2.51 10.06 6.91
CA ASP A 52 -3.43 9.51 5.92
C ASP A 52 -2.93 9.85 4.52
N ILE A 53 -2.77 8.83 3.70
CA ILE A 53 -2.35 8.99 2.31
C ILE A 53 -3.57 9.00 1.40
N SER A 54 -4.56 8.17 1.71
CA SER A 54 -5.75 8.06 0.89
C SER A 54 -7.00 8.24 1.73
N GLU A 55 -8.12 8.45 1.05
CA GLU A 55 -9.41 8.39 1.70
C GLU A 55 -9.76 6.93 2.00
N ARG A 56 -10.77 6.74 2.85
CA ARG A 56 -11.28 5.41 3.14
C ARG A 56 -12.03 4.87 1.92
N MET A 57 -11.76 3.64 1.57
CA MET A 57 -12.32 3.06 0.35
C MET A 57 -12.54 1.57 0.53
N THR A 58 -13.20 0.93 -0.43
CA THR A 58 -13.41 -0.51 -0.38
C THR A 58 -12.09 -1.24 -0.59
N LYS A 59 -12.06 -2.51 -0.19
CA LYS A 59 -10.88 -3.34 -0.39
C LYS A 59 -10.53 -3.46 -1.87
N LYS A 60 -11.55 -3.57 -2.71
CA LYS A 60 -11.36 -3.69 -4.16
C LYS A 60 -10.71 -2.43 -4.73
N GLU A 61 -11.18 -1.28 -4.29
CA GLU A 61 -10.58 0.00 -4.71
C GLU A 61 -9.15 0.14 -4.20
N MET A 62 -8.91 -0.24 -2.95
CA MET A 62 -7.58 -0.19 -2.38
C MET A 62 -6.62 -1.11 -3.14
N ALA A 63 -7.06 -2.28 -3.55
CA ALA A 63 -6.22 -3.18 -4.33
C ALA A 63 -5.75 -2.50 -5.62
N LYS A 64 -6.62 -1.76 -6.29
CA LYS A 64 -6.27 -1.03 -7.51
C LYS A 64 -5.24 0.06 -7.22
N VAL A 65 -5.42 0.78 -6.12
CA VAL A 65 -4.49 1.83 -5.71
C VAL A 65 -3.11 1.23 -5.43
N LEU A 66 -3.06 0.14 -4.69
CA LEU A 66 -1.80 -0.50 -4.34
C LEU A 66 -1.10 -1.08 -5.57
N ASP A 67 -1.85 -1.64 -6.49
CA ASP A 67 -1.26 -2.16 -7.73
C ASP A 67 -0.66 -1.03 -8.57
N ALA A 68 -1.34 0.11 -8.65
CA ALA A 68 -0.82 1.27 -9.36
C ALA A 68 0.44 1.81 -8.69
N MET A 69 0.46 1.86 -7.37
CA MET A 69 1.64 2.29 -6.62
C MET A 69 2.82 1.34 -6.87
N TYR A 70 2.57 0.05 -6.80
CA TYR A 70 3.63 -0.93 -7.02
C TYR A 70 4.22 -0.78 -8.43
N ASN A 71 3.38 -0.65 -9.43
CA ASN A 71 3.84 -0.48 -10.81
C ASN A 71 4.64 0.82 -10.96
N ALA A 72 4.21 1.89 -10.31
CA ALA A 72 4.94 3.16 -10.35
C ALA A 72 6.31 3.05 -9.69
N VAL A 73 6.39 2.34 -8.56
CA VAL A 73 7.66 2.13 -7.87
C VAL A 73 8.62 1.31 -8.73
N ILE A 74 8.13 0.25 -9.36
CA ILE A 74 8.95 -0.58 -10.24
C ILE A 74 9.45 0.24 -11.41
N ALA A 75 8.59 1.03 -12.04
CA ALA A 75 8.98 1.88 -13.17
C ALA A 75 10.05 2.90 -12.76
N ALA A 76 9.87 3.53 -11.61
CA ALA A 76 10.84 4.51 -11.11
C ALA A 76 12.21 3.88 -10.88
N ARG A 77 12.25 2.66 -10.35
CA ARG A 77 13.50 1.94 -10.14
C ARG A 77 14.17 1.58 -11.46
N MET A 78 13.39 1.22 -12.45
CA MET A 78 13.93 0.92 -13.78
C MET A 78 14.56 2.15 -14.42
N PHE A 79 13.91 3.30 -14.31
CA PHE A 79 14.48 4.55 -14.79
C PHE A 79 15.78 4.89 -14.08
N ALA A 80 15.83 4.71 -12.77
CA ALA A 80 17.04 4.98 -12.01
C ALA A 80 18.18 4.07 -12.43
N ALA A 81 17.88 2.82 -12.77
CA ALA A 81 18.91 1.86 -13.19
C ALA A 81 19.48 2.17 -14.58
N GLU A 82 18.74 2.88 -15.41
CA GLU A 82 19.18 3.21 -16.78
C GLU A 82 20.16 4.38 -16.84
N LYS A 83 20.34 5.09 -15.75
CA LYS A 83 21.23 6.26 -15.72
C LYS A 83 22.68 5.91 -15.47
#